data_bab49e7030f596d3112fbcf6460a8e32
#
_entry.id   bab49e7030f596d3112fbcf6460a8e32
#
_cell.length_a   1.000
_cell.length_b   1.000
_cell.length_c   1.000
_cell.angle_alpha   90.00
_cell.angle_beta   90.00
_cell.angle_gamma   90.00
#
_symmetry.space_group_name_H-M   'P 1'
#
loop_
_entity.id
_entity.type
_entity.pdbx_description
1 polymer ?
#
loop_
_entity_poly.entity_id
_entity_poly.type
_entity_poly.pdbx_seq_one_letter_code
_entity_poly.pdbx_strand_id
1 'polypeptide(L)'
;MALSTFHSGALEKPLLGQRRTSILIAVMAGWLALIGVAQAQEENKWPRGHYPLPEEGNVIGDTYRITVEDREDTLLDIARRHNLGYREIVRANPDVSIWIPGEGTEVTIPGRFILPATERTGIVINIAELRLYYYPEVDDDETSRVETYPIGIGREGFDTPLGVTKTTMNIKNPAWYPPESVQREARARGEEAPSVVPPGPDNPLGDHAIILGFDGYLIHGTNQPDGIGMRASRGCIRMFPGDIESIFDRVPAGTQVRIVNQPIKIGWHEGQPLVQAFPPLEGEGHSMSTLVETVTRLNQRKAEGWSFDYEQLRGLLDDPSGRMVALNPKPEPEPDKTPDPDYQGIYAEIALRRP
;
A
#
# COMPACT_ATOMS: atom_id res chain seq x y z
N MET A 1 21.81 57.33 -87.09
CA MET A 1 23.11 56.66 -87.30
C MET A 1 23.43 55.88 -86.02
N ALA A 2 23.59 54.58 -86.20
CA ALA A 2 24.31 53.60 -85.42
C ALA A 2 23.66 53.11 -84.08
N LEU A 3 23.13 51.91 -84.10
CA LEU A 3 23.64 50.60 -83.70
C LEU A 3 23.70 50.40 -82.16
N SER A 4 22.78 49.62 -81.58
CA SER A 4 22.85 48.19 -81.34
C SER A 4 23.90 47.77 -80.34
N THR A 5 23.46 47.27 -79.19
CA THR A 5 23.91 45.96 -78.75
C THR A 5 23.00 45.43 -77.64
N PHE A 6 22.55 44.20 -77.86
CA PHE A 6 21.83 43.33 -76.90
C PHE A 6 22.75 42.87 -75.77
N HIS A 7 22.24 42.83 -74.50
CA HIS A 7 22.80 41.95 -73.49
C HIS A 7 21.68 41.18 -72.81
N SER A 8 21.80 39.86 -72.94
CA SER A 8 20.98 38.82 -72.31
C SER A 8 21.28 38.77 -70.82
N GLY A 9 20.31 39.01 -70.03
CA GLY A 9 20.37 38.80 -68.57
C GLY A 9 19.47 37.63 -68.18
N ALA A 10 20.09 36.56 -67.72
CA ALA A 10 19.42 35.37 -67.22
C ALA A 10 18.58 35.67 -65.95
N LEU A 11 17.33 35.27 -65.98
CA LEU A 11 16.43 35.32 -64.84
C LEU A 11 16.77 34.20 -63.88
N GLU A 12 17.37 34.54 -62.75
CA GLU A 12 17.44 33.63 -61.58
C GLU A 12 16.05 33.48 -60.93
N LYS A 13 15.59 32.26 -60.84
CA LYS A 13 14.37 31.90 -60.09
C LYS A 13 14.68 31.85 -58.57
N PRO A 14 13.89 32.49 -57.70
CA PRO A 14 14.11 32.36 -56.28
C PRO A 14 13.63 30.99 -55.79
N LEU A 15 14.48 30.31 -55.03
CA LEU A 15 14.21 29.08 -54.28
C LEU A 15 13.21 29.35 -53.15
N LEU A 16 11.91 29.18 -53.40
CA LEU A 16 10.82 29.33 -52.43
C LEU A 16 10.29 27.96 -52.02
N GLY A 17 11.15 27.08 -51.52
CA GLY A 17 10.72 25.71 -51.18
C GLY A 17 11.13 25.19 -49.81
N GLN A 18 12.17 25.73 -49.18
CA GLN A 18 12.74 25.13 -47.97
C GLN A 18 12.28 25.74 -46.62
N ARG A 19 11.69 26.94 -46.61
CA ARG A 19 11.21 27.56 -45.34
C ARG A 19 9.84 27.08 -44.85
N ARG A 20 8.99 26.52 -45.70
CA ARG A 20 7.65 26.06 -45.32
C ARG A 20 7.62 24.69 -44.65
N THR A 21 8.56 23.80 -44.99
CA THR A 21 8.65 22.46 -44.36
C THR A 21 9.24 22.50 -42.96
N SER A 22 10.19 23.41 -42.68
CA SER A 22 10.78 23.54 -41.34
C SER A 22 9.79 24.11 -40.30
N ILE A 23 8.89 25.00 -40.72
CA ILE A 23 7.87 25.57 -39.81
C ILE A 23 6.80 24.54 -39.49
N LEU A 24 6.42 23.68 -40.43
CA LEU A 24 5.44 22.61 -40.21
C LEU A 24 5.98 21.53 -39.28
N ILE A 25 7.27 21.18 -39.36
CA ILE A 25 7.90 20.20 -38.44
C ILE A 25 8.04 20.78 -37.02
N ALA A 26 8.37 22.07 -36.90
CA ALA A 26 8.45 22.74 -35.59
C ALA A 26 7.07 22.87 -34.90
N VAL A 27 6.01 23.14 -35.67
CA VAL A 27 4.63 23.20 -35.14
C VAL A 27 4.14 21.81 -34.74
N MET A 28 4.40 20.76 -35.53
CA MET A 28 4.03 19.38 -35.14
C MET A 28 4.81 18.88 -33.92
N ALA A 29 6.10 19.20 -33.78
CA ALA A 29 6.89 18.86 -32.61
C ALA A 29 6.41 19.61 -31.38
N GLY A 30 5.97 20.85 -31.49
CA GLY A 30 5.35 21.62 -30.40
C GLY A 30 4.00 21.09 -29.96
N TRP A 31 3.18 20.59 -30.90
CA TRP A 31 1.90 19.94 -30.57
C TRP A 31 2.08 18.57 -29.94
N LEU A 32 3.05 17.77 -30.34
CA LEU A 32 3.39 16.48 -29.69
C LEU A 32 3.96 16.69 -28.30
N ALA A 33 4.75 17.73 -28.05
CA ALA A 33 5.25 18.07 -26.72
C ALA A 33 4.12 18.57 -25.79
N LEU A 34 3.14 19.32 -26.32
CA LEU A 34 1.96 19.78 -25.57
C LEU A 34 0.99 18.65 -25.25
N ILE A 35 0.86 17.64 -26.11
CA ILE A 35 0.06 16.44 -25.85
C ILE A 35 0.74 15.56 -24.79
N GLY A 36 2.08 15.43 -24.82
CA GLY A 36 2.84 14.68 -23.80
C GLY A 36 2.80 15.31 -22.41
N VAL A 37 2.69 16.63 -22.30
CA VAL A 37 2.57 17.34 -21.01
C VAL A 37 1.12 17.31 -20.49
N ALA A 38 0.13 17.26 -21.38
CA ALA A 38 -1.28 17.18 -20.98
C ALA A 38 -1.69 15.80 -20.43
N GLN A 39 -0.95 14.73 -20.75
CA GLN A 39 -1.19 13.39 -20.19
C GLN A 39 -0.52 13.17 -18.81
N ALA A 40 0.32 14.08 -18.33
CA ALA A 40 1.00 13.98 -17.04
C ALA A 40 0.24 14.62 -15.87
N GLN A 41 -0.95 15.17 -16.11
CA GLN A 41 -1.81 15.78 -15.09
C GLN A 41 -3.26 15.29 -15.21
N GLU A 42 -3.49 13.97 -15.17
CA GLU A 42 -4.70 13.49 -14.52
C GLU A 42 -4.44 13.65 -13.02
N GLU A 43 -4.74 14.82 -12.49
CA GLU A 43 -4.86 15.05 -11.05
C GLU A 43 -5.71 13.91 -10.48
N ASN A 44 -5.16 13.20 -9.49
CA ASN A 44 -5.84 12.12 -8.79
C ASN A 44 -7.22 12.64 -8.33
N LYS A 45 -8.25 12.34 -9.12
CA LYS A 45 -9.63 12.84 -8.96
C LYS A 45 -10.27 12.38 -7.64
N TRP A 46 -9.57 11.50 -6.92
CA TRP A 46 -10.05 10.86 -5.72
C TRP A 46 -9.49 11.54 -4.47
N PRO A 47 -10.28 11.68 -3.40
CA PRO A 47 -9.78 12.12 -2.10
C PRO A 47 -8.68 11.21 -1.58
N ARG A 48 -7.86 11.71 -0.67
CA ARG A 48 -6.81 10.92 -0.02
C ARG A 48 -7.37 9.61 0.56
N GLY A 49 -6.72 8.48 0.22
CA GLY A 49 -7.13 7.15 0.69
C GLY A 49 -8.29 6.53 -0.09
N HIS A 50 -8.81 7.20 -1.10
CA HIS A 50 -9.89 6.68 -1.95
C HIS A 50 -9.33 6.22 -3.29
N TYR A 51 -9.76 5.04 -3.74
CA TYR A 51 -9.30 4.43 -4.98
C TYR A 51 -10.46 3.78 -5.72
N PRO A 52 -10.51 3.85 -7.05
CA PRO A 52 -11.43 3.03 -7.82
C PRO A 52 -11.10 1.56 -7.59
N LEU A 53 -12.12 0.71 -7.49
CA LEU A 53 -11.90 -0.72 -7.46
C LEU A 53 -11.42 -1.20 -8.83
N PRO A 54 -10.33 -1.95 -8.91
CA PRO A 54 -9.88 -2.50 -10.18
C PRO A 54 -10.88 -3.55 -10.67
N GLU A 55 -11.19 -3.53 -11.97
CA GLU A 55 -12.03 -4.53 -12.63
C GLU A 55 -11.37 -5.92 -12.55
N GLU A 56 -10.06 -5.95 -12.75
CA GLU A 56 -9.24 -7.15 -12.61
C GLU A 56 -8.12 -6.94 -11.58
N GLY A 57 -7.79 -7.99 -10.85
CA GLY A 57 -6.73 -7.93 -9.84
C GLY A 57 -7.19 -7.37 -8.50
N ASN A 58 -6.22 -6.93 -7.72
CA ASN A 58 -6.44 -6.49 -6.34
C ASN A 58 -5.36 -5.50 -5.86
N VAL A 59 -4.71 -4.78 -6.76
CA VAL A 59 -3.71 -3.77 -6.45
C VAL A 59 -4.30 -2.39 -6.70
N ILE A 60 -4.14 -1.49 -5.74
CA ILE A 60 -4.61 -0.10 -5.80
C ILE A 60 -3.50 0.87 -5.42
N GLY A 61 -3.61 2.11 -5.90
CA GLY A 61 -2.68 3.19 -5.58
C GLY A 61 -1.28 3.01 -6.15
N ASP A 62 -0.39 3.94 -5.81
CA ASP A 62 0.97 4.00 -6.31
C ASP A 62 1.98 4.30 -5.22
N THR A 63 3.22 3.81 -5.42
CA THR A 63 4.36 4.18 -4.61
C THR A 63 5.08 5.34 -5.31
N TYR A 64 5.34 6.42 -4.57
CA TYR A 64 6.01 7.60 -5.09
C TYR A 64 6.99 8.18 -4.08
N ARG A 65 7.74 9.20 -4.46
CA ARG A 65 8.67 9.91 -3.59
C ARG A 65 8.28 11.36 -3.47
N ILE A 66 8.58 11.92 -2.31
CA ILE A 66 8.49 13.34 -2.04
C ILE A 66 9.82 13.84 -1.46
N THR A 67 10.07 15.12 -1.57
CA THR A 67 11.16 15.80 -0.87
C THR A 67 10.59 16.49 0.36
N VAL A 68 11.25 16.36 1.49
CA VAL A 68 10.89 17.09 2.72
C VAL A 68 11.10 18.58 2.50
N GLU A 69 10.05 19.37 2.56
CA GLU A 69 10.08 20.82 2.33
C GLU A 69 10.24 21.60 3.65
N ASP A 70 9.63 21.12 4.73
CA ASP A 70 9.69 21.75 6.04
C ASP A 70 10.65 20.99 6.96
N ARG A 71 11.67 21.70 7.44
CA ARG A 71 12.64 21.12 8.37
C ARG A 71 12.06 20.70 9.73
N GLU A 72 10.86 21.19 10.08
CA GLU A 72 10.16 20.85 11.32
C GLU A 72 9.28 19.60 11.16
N ASP A 73 9.06 19.14 9.91
CA ASP A 73 8.32 17.92 9.64
C ASP A 73 9.00 16.69 10.25
N THR A 74 8.20 15.86 10.87
CA THR A 74 8.57 14.48 11.22
C THR A 74 8.09 13.51 10.14
N LEU A 75 8.64 12.29 10.10
CA LEU A 75 8.06 11.22 9.26
C LEU A 75 6.60 10.92 9.62
N LEU A 76 6.18 11.19 10.88
CA LEU A 76 4.79 10.96 11.30
C LEU A 76 3.84 12.02 10.73
N ASP A 77 4.29 13.27 10.62
CA ASP A 77 3.51 14.32 9.96
C ASP A 77 3.34 14.03 8.48
N ILE A 78 4.42 13.61 7.83
CA ILE A 78 4.40 13.15 6.44
C ILE A 78 3.45 11.95 6.28
N ALA A 79 3.57 10.93 7.14
CA ALA A 79 2.71 9.76 7.11
C ALA A 79 1.23 10.13 7.19
N ARG A 80 0.87 11.02 8.14
CA ARG A 80 -0.50 11.50 8.33
C ARG A 80 -1.04 12.21 7.08
N ARG A 81 -0.23 13.06 6.44
CA ARG A 81 -0.62 13.75 5.20
C ARG A 81 -0.83 12.79 4.02
N HIS A 82 -0.11 11.67 4.00
CA HIS A 82 -0.13 10.69 2.90
C HIS A 82 -0.92 9.41 3.22
N ASN A 83 -1.81 9.45 4.23
CA ASN A 83 -2.66 8.31 4.60
C ASN A 83 -1.88 7.04 5.00
N LEU A 84 -0.81 7.21 5.74
CA LEU A 84 0.08 6.14 6.21
C LEU A 84 0.13 6.09 7.73
N GLY A 85 0.30 4.90 8.27
CA GLY A 85 0.58 4.69 9.68
C GLY A 85 2.08 4.67 9.97
N TYR A 86 2.43 4.72 11.27
CA TYR A 86 3.80 4.73 11.76
C TYR A 86 4.68 3.64 11.10
N ARG A 87 4.24 2.38 11.16
CA ARG A 87 5.05 1.27 10.64
C ARG A 87 5.20 1.28 9.14
N GLU A 88 4.22 1.78 8.41
CA GLU A 88 4.26 1.84 6.95
C GLU A 88 5.34 2.82 6.48
N ILE A 89 5.34 4.04 7.02
CA ILE A 89 6.31 5.07 6.61
C ILE A 89 7.75 4.73 7.07
N VAL A 90 7.92 4.22 8.30
CA VAL A 90 9.23 3.86 8.83
C VAL A 90 9.87 2.71 8.07
N ARG A 91 9.10 1.68 7.72
CA ARG A 91 9.60 0.53 6.95
C ARG A 91 9.95 0.88 5.50
N ALA A 92 9.23 1.83 4.91
CA ALA A 92 9.54 2.33 3.58
C ALA A 92 10.82 3.19 3.56
N ASN A 93 11.21 3.76 4.71
CA ASN A 93 12.30 4.71 4.85
C ASN A 93 13.23 4.35 6.04
N PRO A 94 13.89 3.18 6.02
CA PRO A 94 14.66 2.69 7.18
C PRO A 94 15.85 3.59 7.53
N ASP A 95 16.38 4.33 6.56
CA ASP A 95 17.56 5.17 6.71
C ASP A 95 17.23 6.63 7.03
N VAL A 96 15.93 6.98 7.12
CA VAL A 96 15.47 8.34 7.41
C VAL A 96 15.09 8.48 8.88
N SER A 97 15.58 9.55 9.52
CA SER A 97 15.21 9.85 10.92
C SER A 97 13.70 10.06 11.06
N ILE A 98 13.10 9.39 12.05
CA ILE A 98 11.66 9.52 12.31
C ILE A 98 11.29 10.93 12.77
N TRP A 99 12.12 11.52 13.61
CA TRP A 99 11.83 12.81 14.26
C TRP A 99 12.42 14.02 13.56
N ILE A 100 13.51 13.82 12.83
CA ILE A 100 14.24 14.90 12.13
C ILE A 100 14.69 14.33 10.77
N PRO A 101 13.79 14.16 9.81
CA PRO A 101 14.17 13.71 8.47
C PRO A 101 15.10 14.71 7.76
N GLY A 102 14.91 16.02 8.01
CA GLY A 102 15.67 17.11 7.44
C GLY A 102 15.15 17.56 6.07
N GLU A 103 15.19 18.88 5.85
CA GLU A 103 14.83 19.52 4.59
C GLU A 103 15.69 18.97 3.43
N GLY A 104 15.09 18.73 2.27
CA GLY A 104 15.74 18.16 1.10
C GLY A 104 15.86 16.63 1.09
N THR A 105 15.49 15.94 2.17
CA THR A 105 15.51 14.48 2.22
C THR A 105 14.42 13.89 1.33
N GLU A 106 14.76 12.88 0.51
CA GLU A 106 13.77 12.10 -0.22
C GLU A 106 13.11 11.07 0.69
N VAL A 107 11.78 11.06 0.70
CA VAL A 107 10.94 10.12 1.46
C VAL A 107 10.08 9.32 0.51
N THR A 108 10.14 8.00 0.61
CA THR A 108 9.28 7.07 -0.14
C THR A 108 7.92 6.98 0.53
N ILE A 109 6.87 7.20 -0.24
CA ILE A 109 5.47 7.07 0.16
C ILE A 109 4.93 5.75 -0.38
N PRO A 110 4.74 4.70 0.45
CA PRO A 110 4.26 3.39 0.01
C PRO A 110 2.74 3.38 -0.15
N GLY A 111 2.22 4.22 -1.06
CA GLY A 111 0.78 4.40 -1.30
C GLY A 111 0.15 3.32 -2.19
N ARG A 112 0.88 2.26 -2.54
CA ARG A 112 0.36 1.10 -3.28
C ARG A 112 -0.01 -0.02 -2.31
N PHE A 113 -1.25 -0.55 -2.46
CA PHE A 113 -1.78 -1.57 -1.56
C PHE A 113 -2.30 -2.77 -2.33
N ILE A 114 -2.12 -3.96 -1.77
CA ILE A 114 -2.81 -5.18 -2.19
C ILE A 114 -4.07 -5.30 -1.33
N LEU A 115 -5.24 -5.40 -1.95
CA LEU A 115 -6.49 -5.60 -1.21
C LEU A 115 -6.50 -6.96 -0.50
N PRO A 116 -7.06 -7.06 0.72
CA PRO A 116 -7.24 -8.32 1.41
C PRO A 116 -8.02 -9.35 0.57
N ALA A 117 -7.67 -10.62 0.73
CA ALA A 117 -8.35 -11.72 0.04
C ALA A 117 -9.67 -12.07 0.77
N THR A 118 -10.65 -11.18 0.66
CA THR A 118 -11.98 -11.28 1.28
C THR A 118 -13.05 -10.76 0.31
N GLU A 119 -14.31 -10.93 0.68
CA GLU A 119 -15.40 -10.19 0.04
C GLU A 119 -15.16 -8.67 0.20
N ARG A 120 -15.39 -7.91 -0.87
CA ARG A 120 -15.20 -6.46 -0.93
C ARG A 120 -16.50 -5.73 -0.56
N THR A 121 -16.96 -5.91 0.69
CA THR A 121 -18.21 -5.34 1.20
C THR A 121 -18.01 -4.82 2.62
N GLY A 122 -18.70 -3.72 2.96
CA GLY A 122 -18.65 -3.12 4.28
C GLY A 122 -17.23 -2.73 4.70
N ILE A 123 -16.81 -3.12 5.87
CA ILE A 123 -15.49 -2.84 6.43
C ILE A 123 -14.66 -4.13 6.52
N VAL A 124 -13.45 -4.11 6.02
CA VAL A 124 -12.44 -5.16 6.19
C VAL A 124 -11.25 -4.58 6.95
N ILE A 125 -10.87 -5.19 8.05
CA ILE A 125 -9.73 -4.79 8.86
C ILE A 125 -8.70 -5.91 8.80
N ASN A 126 -7.51 -5.62 8.25
CA ASN A 126 -6.39 -6.55 8.28
C ASN A 126 -5.41 -6.13 9.38
N ILE A 127 -5.41 -6.85 10.48
CA ILE A 127 -4.60 -6.50 11.65
C ILE A 127 -3.10 -6.72 11.43
N ALA A 128 -2.69 -7.61 10.52
CA ALA A 128 -1.28 -7.83 10.20
C ALA A 128 -0.62 -6.60 9.56
N GLU A 129 -1.35 -5.87 8.72
CA GLU A 129 -0.87 -4.66 8.05
C GLU A 129 -1.21 -3.36 8.77
N LEU A 130 -2.10 -3.42 9.78
CA LEU A 130 -2.62 -2.28 10.52
C LEU A 130 -3.42 -1.32 9.63
N ARG A 131 -4.34 -1.88 8.83
CA ARG A 131 -5.11 -1.09 7.86
C ARG A 131 -6.56 -1.54 7.78
N LEU A 132 -7.44 -0.56 7.65
CA LEU A 132 -8.88 -0.70 7.41
C LEU A 132 -9.17 -0.38 5.95
N TYR A 133 -10.07 -1.16 5.34
CA TYR A 133 -10.63 -0.97 4.01
C TYR A 133 -12.14 -0.85 4.14
N TYR A 134 -12.70 0.25 3.67
CA TYR A 134 -14.13 0.46 3.61
C TYR A 134 -14.60 0.41 2.15
N TYR A 135 -15.57 -0.43 1.89
CA TYR A 135 -16.22 -0.61 0.59
C TYR A 135 -17.63 -0.02 0.70
N PRO A 136 -17.82 1.27 0.40
CA PRO A 136 -19.14 1.89 0.48
C PRO A 136 -20.06 1.26 -0.55
N GLU A 137 -21.35 1.16 -0.21
CA GLU A 137 -22.39 0.95 -1.19
C GLU A 137 -22.47 2.19 -2.06
N VAL A 138 -22.48 2.01 -3.37
CA VAL A 138 -22.59 3.09 -4.37
C VAL A 138 -23.81 2.83 -5.25
N ASP A 139 -24.40 3.91 -5.76
CA ASP A 139 -25.49 3.81 -6.72
C ASP A 139 -25.00 3.26 -8.07
N ASP A 140 -25.88 2.71 -8.89
CA ASP A 140 -25.55 1.99 -10.13
C ASP A 140 -24.76 2.84 -11.15
N ASP A 141 -24.83 4.17 -11.07
CA ASP A 141 -24.14 5.13 -11.93
C ASP A 141 -22.80 5.64 -11.34
N GLU A 142 -22.47 5.26 -10.12
CA GLU A 142 -21.19 5.60 -9.48
C GLU A 142 -20.11 4.53 -9.68
N THR A 143 -18.86 4.96 -9.78
CA THR A 143 -17.71 4.05 -9.82
C THR A 143 -17.52 3.37 -8.46
N SER A 144 -17.54 2.04 -8.45
CA SER A 144 -17.21 1.26 -7.27
C SER A 144 -15.81 1.62 -6.75
N ARG A 145 -15.70 1.86 -5.45
CA ARG A 145 -14.46 2.33 -4.83
C ARG A 145 -14.13 1.58 -3.54
N VAL A 146 -12.90 1.70 -3.14
CA VAL A 146 -12.43 1.35 -1.80
C VAL A 146 -11.78 2.57 -1.16
N GLU A 147 -12.05 2.74 0.11
CA GLU A 147 -11.42 3.74 0.96
C GLU A 147 -10.56 3.00 1.98
N THR A 148 -9.30 3.40 2.15
CA THR A 148 -8.41 2.69 3.07
C THR A 148 -7.74 3.66 4.03
N TYR A 149 -7.56 3.21 5.27
CA TYR A 149 -7.08 4.04 6.36
C TYR A 149 -6.10 3.25 7.24
N PRO A 150 -4.99 3.85 7.66
CA PRO A 150 -4.12 3.25 8.66
C PRO A 150 -4.83 3.23 10.02
N ILE A 151 -4.59 2.17 10.79
CA ILE A 151 -5.22 1.98 12.10
C ILE A 151 -4.21 1.62 13.18
N GLY A 152 -4.54 1.93 14.43
CA GLY A 152 -3.93 1.31 15.61
C GLY A 152 -4.80 0.17 16.11
N ILE A 153 -4.19 -0.89 16.64
CA ILE A 153 -4.88 -2.07 17.17
C ILE A 153 -4.40 -2.42 18.58
N GLY A 154 -4.99 -3.45 19.16
CA GLY A 154 -4.62 -3.98 20.46
C GLY A 154 -3.13 -4.32 20.57
N ARG A 155 -2.53 -3.95 21.71
CA ARG A 155 -1.19 -4.40 22.09
C ARG A 155 -1.22 -5.87 22.51
N GLU A 156 -0.06 -6.46 22.65
CA GLU A 156 0.08 -7.82 23.20
C GLU A 156 -0.68 -8.00 24.53
N GLY A 157 -1.42 -9.09 24.64
CA GLY A 157 -2.30 -9.37 25.79
C GLY A 157 -3.64 -8.62 25.79
N PHE A 158 -3.89 -7.81 24.74
CA PHE A 158 -5.16 -7.12 24.50
C PHE A 158 -5.53 -7.24 23.01
N ASP A 159 -5.71 -8.45 22.53
CA ASP A 159 -5.85 -8.72 21.12
C ASP A 159 -7.16 -8.19 20.54
N THR A 160 -7.08 -7.71 19.31
CA THR A 160 -8.26 -7.38 18.50
C THR A 160 -8.84 -8.69 17.97
N PRO A 161 -10.15 -8.98 18.21
CA PRO A 161 -10.75 -10.26 17.85
C PRO A 161 -10.83 -10.44 16.35
N LEU A 162 -10.58 -11.66 15.87
CA LEU A 162 -10.79 -12.04 14.49
C LEU A 162 -12.23 -12.53 14.28
N GLY A 163 -12.73 -12.36 13.05
CA GLY A 163 -14.04 -12.87 12.66
C GLY A 163 -14.90 -11.82 11.95
N VAL A 164 -16.19 -12.13 11.88
CA VAL A 164 -17.19 -11.28 11.24
C VAL A 164 -18.15 -10.76 12.29
N THR A 165 -18.35 -9.47 12.30
CA THR A 165 -19.31 -8.76 13.13
C THR A 165 -20.01 -7.67 12.30
N LYS A 166 -20.70 -6.76 12.94
CA LYS A 166 -21.32 -5.60 12.30
C LYS A 166 -21.23 -4.36 13.20
N THR A 167 -21.38 -3.20 12.61
CA THR A 167 -21.57 -1.96 13.36
C THR A 167 -22.95 -1.99 14.03
N THR A 168 -23.05 -1.44 15.24
CA THR A 168 -24.32 -1.42 15.99
C THR A 168 -24.80 0.00 16.29
N MET A 169 -23.88 0.93 16.56
CA MET A 169 -24.23 2.30 16.90
C MET A 169 -23.06 3.24 16.62
N ASN A 170 -23.35 4.43 16.16
CA ASN A 170 -22.40 5.53 15.99
C ASN A 170 -22.61 6.55 17.12
N ILE A 171 -21.54 6.95 17.80
CA ILE A 171 -21.59 7.89 18.91
C ILE A 171 -20.67 9.06 18.61
N LYS A 172 -21.23 10.27 18.58
CA LYS A 172 -20.50 11.52 18.50
C LYS A 172 -20.22 12.05 19.89
N ASN A 173 -19.00 12.54 20.12
CA ASN A 173 -18.53 13.01 21.41
C ASN A 173 -18.76 11.98 22.54
N PRO A 174 -18.20 10.76 22.43
CA PRO A 174 -18.40 9.71 23.42
C PRO A 174 -17.75 10.09 24.77
N ALA A 175 -18.36 9.70 25.89
CA ALA A 175 -17.65 9.62 27.15
C ALA A 175 -16.88 8.28 27.22
N TRP A 176 -15.67 8.31 27.76
CA TRP A 176 -14.89 7.09 27.95
C TRP A 176 -14.98 6.59 29.38
N TYR A 177 -15.35 5.34 29.54
CA TYR A 177 -15.36 4.64 30.79
C TYR A 177 -14.17 3.69 30.86
N PRO A 178 -13.12 4.00 31.66
CA PRO A 178 -11.93 3.17 31.74
C PRO A 178 -12.27 1.75 32.12
N PRO A 179 -11.87 0.74 31.31
CA PRO A 179 -12.12 -0.65 31.64
C PRO A 179 -11.35 -1.07 32.92
N GLU A 180 -11.76 -2.16 33.53
CA GLU A 180 -11.17 -2.65 34.80
C GLU A 180 -9.65 -2.86 34.71
N SER A 181 -9.14 -3.25 33.52
CA SER A 181 -7.71 -3.38 33.26
C SER A 181 -6.94 -2.05 33.45
N VAL A 182 -7.52 -0.91 33.02
CA VAL A 182 -6.93 0.43 33.24
C VAL A 182 -6.93 0.77 34.72
N GLN A 183 -8.05 0.54 35.40
CA GLN A 183 -8.16 0.82 36.81
C GLN A 183 -7.19 -0.05 37.66
N ARG A 184 -7.01 -1.31 37.27
CA ARG A 184 -6.08 -2.25 37.92
C ARG A 184 -4.63 -1.81 37.70
N GLU A 185 -4.25 -1.40 36.49
CA GLU A 185 -2.91 -0.89 36.20
C GLU A 185 -2.62 0.43 36.94
N ALA A 186 -3.60 1.34 37.02
CA ALA A 186 -3.45 2.58 37.78
C ALA A 186 -3.19 2.27 39.27
N ARG A 187 -4.03 1.41 39.90
CA ARG A 187 -3.82 0.97 41.26
C ARG A 187 -2.44 0.32 41.51
N ALA A 188 -1.95 -0.45 40.53
CA ALA A 188 -0.62 -1.08 40.65
C ALA A 188 0.52 -0.05 40.66
N ARG A 189 0.29 1.16 40.09
CA ARG A 189 1.22 2.30 40.13
C ARG A 189 0.99 3.23 41.32
N GLY A 190 0.00 2.94 42.18
CA GLY A 190 -0.40 3.82 43.27
C GLY A 190 -1.20 5.05 42.80
N GLU A 191 -1.80 4.97 41.61
CA GLU A 191 -2.63 6.03 41.02
C GLU A 191 -4.11 5.62 41.08
N GLU A 192 -5.02 6.60 41.00
CA GLU A 192 -6.44 6.39 40.85
C GLU A 192 -6.87 6.76 39.42
N ALA A 193 -7.40 5.78 38.69
CA ALA A 193 -7.96 6.07 37.38
C ALA A 193 -9.33 6.77 37.52
N PRO A 194 -9.65 7.75 36.66
CA PRO A 194 -10.98 8.36 36.68
C PRO A 194 -12.05 7.32 36.37
N SER A 195 -13.22 7.48 36.97
CA SER A 195 -14.39 6.62 36.70
C SER A 195 -14.97 6.88 35.32
N VAL A 196 -14.82 8.10 34.80
CA VAL A 196 -15.24 8.53 33.46
C VAL A 196 -14.37 9.68 33.00
N VAL A 197 -14.03 9.67 31.69
CA VAL A 197 -13.45 10.83 31.00
C VAL A 197 -14.52 11.40 30.08
N PRO A 198 -14.97 12.65 30.30
CA PRO A 198 -16.00 13.28 29.48
C PRO A 198 -15.48 13.53 28.04
N PRO A 199 -16.37 13.86 27.10
CA PRO A 199 -15.97 14.36 25.78
C PRO A 199 -15.00 15.53 25.87
N GLY A 200 -14.00 15.57 24.99
CA GLY A 200 -13.02 16.65 24.94
C GLY A 200 -11.63 16.16 24.57
N PRO A 201 -10.62 17.07 24.56
CA PRO A 201 -9.27 16.80 24.05
C PRO A 201 -8.52 15.71 24.83
N ASP A 202 -8.87 15.48 26.08
CA ASP A 202 -8.24 14.44 26.91
C ASP A 202 -8.90 13.06 26.78
N ASN A 203 -9.98 12.95 25.99
CA ASN A 203 -10.68 11.69 25.79
C ASN A 203 -9.95 10.78 24.82
N PRO A 204 -9.52 9.57 25.24
CA PRO A 204 -8.77 8.66 24.38
C PRO A 204 -9.58 8.09 23.21
N LEU A 205 -10.93 8.22 23.21
CA LEU A 205 -11.78 7.82 22.11
C LEU A 205 -11.86 8.86 20.99
N GLY A 206 -11.43 10.11 21.27
CA GLY A 206 -11.64 11.22 20.34
C GLY A 206 -13.14 11.60 20.25
N ASP A 207 -13.51 12.27 19.14
CA ASP A 207 -14.86 12.83 18.96
C ASP A 207 -15.85 11.85 18.32
N HIS A 208 -15.39 10.73 17.79
CA HIS A 208 -16.23 9.77 17.07
C HIS A 208 -15.91 8.32 17.47
N ALA A 209 -16.95 7.52 17.69
CA ALA A 209 -16.84 6.09 17.94
C ALA A 209 -17.95 5.31 17.24
N ILE A 210 -17.60 4.19 16.60
CA ILE A 210 -18.49 3.23 15.97
C ILE A 210 -18.42 1.94 16.79
N ILE A 211 -19.53 1.56 17.43
CA ILE A 211 -19.61 0.36 18.26
C ILE A 211 -19.75 -0.85 17.37
N LEU A 212 -19.00 -1.91 17.68
CA LEU A 212 -19.07 -3.19 17.00
C LEU A 212 -19.99 -4.16 17.75
N GLY A 213 -20.46 -5.18 17.04
CA GLY A 213 -21.23 -6.27 17.66
C GLY A 213 -20.37 -7.25 18.48
N PHE A 214 -19.03 -7.11 18.46
CA PHE A 214 -18.16 -7.74 19.45
C PHE A 214 -18.23 -6.93 20.75
N ASP A 215 -18.48 -7.59 21.85
CA ASP A 215 -18.68 -6.94 23.14
C ASP A 215 -17.43 -6.17 23.60
N GLY A 216 -17.60 -4.87 23.87
CA GLY A 216 -16.53 -3.98 24.30
C GLY A 216 -15.58 -3.48 23.21
N TYR A 217 -15.82 -3.78 21.91
CA TYR A 217 -14.95 -3.34 20.81
C TYR A 217 -15.55 -2.19 20.01
N LEU A 218 -14.68 -1.25 19.65
CA LEU A 218 -15.01 -0.01 18.95
C LEU A 218 -14.01 0.24 17.81
N ILE A 219 -14.48 0.93 16.77
CA ILE A 219 -13.64 1.74 15.88
C ILE A 219 -13.80 3.19 16.32
N HIS A 220 -12.72 3.88 16.66
CA HIS A 220 -12.82 5.20 17.26
C HIS A 220 -11.63 6.11 16.90
N GLY A 221 -11.79 7.39 17.13
CA GLY A 221 -10.72 8.38 17.01
C GLY A 221 -9.64 8.22 18.09
N THR A 222 -8.86 9.24 18.29
CA THR A 222 -7.82 9.24 19.33
C THR A 222 -7.39 10.67 19.66
N ASN A 223 -6.97 10.90 20.91
CA ASN A 223 -6.22 12.07 21.32
C ASN A 223 -4.69 11.90 21.19
N GLN A 224 -4.22 10.72 20.73
CA GLN A 224 -2.81 10.39 20.52
C GLN A 224 -2.60 9.84 19.10
N PRO A 225 -2.65 10.70 18.07
CA PRO A 225 -2.62 10.28 16.68
C PRO A 225 -1.29 9.61 16.26
N ASP A 226 -0.18 9.89 16.93
CA ASP A 226 1.14 9.31 16.63
C ASP A 226 1.19 7.79 16.88
N GLY A 227 0.20 7.24 17.62
CA GLY A 227 0.04 5.80 17.81
C GLY A 227 -0.66 5.07 16.67
N ILE A 228 -1.11 5.77 15.62
CA ILE A 228 -1.74 5.12 14.45
C ILE A 228 -0.67 4.40 13.62
N GLY A 229 -0.98 3.18 13.22
CA GLY A 229 -0.01 2.27 12.60
C GLY A 229 0.82 1.47 13.61
N MET A 230 0.36 1.38 14.89
CA MET A 230 1.00 0.63 15.96
C MET A 230 0.03 -0.32 16.68
N ARG A 231 0.57 -1.29 17.40
CA ARG A 231 -0.13 -2.12 18.38
C ARG A 231 -0.03 -1.42 19.75
N ALA A 232 -0.96 -0.52 20.04
CA ALA A 232 -0.87 0.34 21.23
C ALA A 232 -2.19 0.48 21.99
N SER A 233 -3.31 -0.06 21.46
CA SER A 233 -4.62 0.02 22.14
C SER A 233 -4.83 -1.17 23.10
N ARG A 234 -6.03 -1.22 23.68
CA ARG A 234 -6.51 -2.34 24.50
C ARG A 234 -7.54 -3.21 23.75
N GLY A 235 -7.27 -3.44 22.46
CA GLY A 235 -8.11 -4.25 21.59
C GLY A 235 -8.95 -3.45 20.60
N CYS A 236 -9.37 -2.24 20.92
CA CYS A 236 -10.14 -1.38 20.03
C CYS A 236 -9.30 -0.88 18.84
N ILE A 237 -9.99 -0.55 17.77
CA ILE A 237 -9.41 -0.07 16.51
C ILE A 237 -9.38 1.47 16.55
N ARG A 238 -8.17 2.05 16.52
CA ARG A 238 -7.96 3.50 16.51
C ARG A 238 -7.75 4.00 15.09
N MET A 239 -8.35 5.13 14.75
CA MET A 239 -8.16 5.85 13.48
C MET A 239 -7.67 7.27 13.76
N PHE A 240 -7.04 7.90 12.76
CA PHE A 240 -6.83 9.35 12.83
C PHE A 240 -8.17 10.07 12.99
N PRO A 241 -8.21 11.18 13.75
CA PRO A 241 -9.46 11.92 13.99
C PRO A 241 -10.19 12.29 12.69
N GLY A 242 -9.50 12.80 11.69
CA GLY A 242 -10.10 13.16 10.41
C GLY A 242 -10.55 11.95 9.59
N ASP A 243 -9.89 10.79 9.75
CA ASP A 243 -10.27 9.58 9.02
C ASP A 243 -11.57 8.97 9.56
N ILE A 244 -11.71 8.86 10.88
CA ILE A 244 -12.97 8.36 11.47
C ILE A 244 -14.12 9.35 11.22
N GLU A 245 -13.88 10.65 11.31
CA GLU A 245 -14.87 11.69 10.99
C GLU A 245 -15.36 11.54 9.54
N SER A 246 -14.45 11.28 8.60
CA SER A 246 -14.79 11.14 7.17
C SER A 246 -15.74 9.98 6.87
N ILE A 247 -15.70 8.88 7.64
CA ILE A 247 -16.55 7.70 7.42
C ILE A 247 -17.75 7.63 8.37
N PHE A 248 -17.75 8.39 9.44
CA PHE A 248 -18.68 8.26 10.56
C PHE A 248 -20.16 8.27 10.15
N ASP A 249 -20.56 9.25 9.35
CA ASP A 249 -21.95 9.40 8.88
C ASP A 249 -22.27 8.49 7.69
N ARG A 250 -21.25 7.89 7.04
CA ARG A 250 -21.40 7.03 5.87
C ARG A 250 -21.37 5.53 6.18
N VAL A 251 -21.08 5.17 7.42
CA VAL A 251 -21.09 3.79 7.91
C VAL A 251 -22.33 3.60 8.78
N PRO A 252 -23.47 3.11 8.23
CA PRO A 252 -24.68 2.91 9.00
C PRO A 252 -24.57 1.75 9.97
N ALA A 253 -25.44 1.72 10.97
CA ALA A 253 -25.60 0.53 11.82
C ALA A 253 -26.02 -0.68 10.97
N GLY A 254 -25.43 -1.84 11.26
CA GLY A 254 -25.63 -3.05 10.47
C GLY A 254 -24.56 -3.30 9.40
N THR A 255 -23.68 -2.32 9.11
CA THR A 255 -22.55 -2.53 8.18
C THR A 255 -21.70 -3.70 8.65
N GLN A 256 -21.46 -4.66 7.75
CA GLN A 256 -20.59 -5.80 8.04
C GLN A 256 -19.17 -5.34 8.31
N VAL A 257 -18.55 -5.90 9.35
CA VAL A 257 -17.14 -5.69 9.70
C VAL A 257 -16.45 -7.04 9.76
N ARG A 258 -15.46 -7.23 8.91
CA ARG A 258 -14.63 -8.45 8.87
C ARG A 258 -13.22 -8.12 9.35
N ILE A 259 -12.80 -8.75 10.43
CA ILE A 259 -11.46 -8.60 11.00
C ILE A 259 -10.65 -9.85 10.68
N VAL A 260 -9.57 -9.68 9.94
CA VAL A 260 -8.71 -10.76 9.47
C VAL A 260 -7.26 -10.52 9.86
N ASN A 261 -6.49 -11.62 9.91
CA ASN A 261 -5.04 -11.60 10.04
C ASN A 261 -4.44 -12.24 8.78
N GLN A 262 -4.14 -11.41 7.78
CA GLN A 262 -3.53 -11.83 6.51
C GLN A 262 -2.12 -11.22 6.42
N PRO A 263 -1.13 -11.84 7.05
CA PRO A 263 0.24 -11.32 7.06
C PRO A 263 0.92 -11.40 5.68
N ILE A 264 0.42 -12.26 4.78
CA ILE A 264 0.93 -12.36 3.41
C ILE A 264 -0.20 -12.07 2.44
N LYS A 265 0.02 -11.02 1.64
CA LYS A 265 -0.89 -10.64 0.56
C LYS A 265 -0.22 -10.85 -0.79
N ILE A 266 -1.00 -11.36 -1.74
CA ILE A 266 -0.58 -11.59 -3.12
C ILE A 266 -1.45 -10.76 -4.03
N GLY A 267 -0.82 -9.92 -4.83
CA GLY A 267 -1.45 -9.10 -5.85
C GLY A 267 -0.93 -9.44 -7.24
N TRP A 268 -1.65 -8.99 -8.25
CA TRP A 268 -1.26 -9.09 -9.64
C TRP A 268 -1.40 -7.71 -10.28
N HIS A 269 -0.35 -7.27 -10.93
CA HIS A 269 -0.31 -6.00 -11.63
C HIS A 269 0.42 -6.20 -12.96
N GLU A 270 -0.26 -5.91 -14.08
CA GLU A 270 0.29 -6.09 -15.43
C GLU A 270 0.86 -7.50 -15.69
N GLY A 271 0.19 -8.52 -15.18
CA GLY A 271 0.62 -9.92 -15.30
C GLY A 271 1.76 -10.34 -14.38
N GLN A 272 2.33 -9.43 -13.59
CA GLN A 272 3.37 -9.73 -12.62
C GLN A 272 2.80 -9.94 -11.22
N PRO A 273 3.18 -10.99 -10.49
CA PRO A 273 2.78 -11.17 -9.12
C PRO A 273 3.56 -10.24 -8.19
N LEU A 274 2.81 -9.59 -7.31
CA LEU A 274 3.31 -8.77 -6.22
C LEU A 274 3.05 -9.49 -4.90
N VAL A 275 4.02 -9.53 -4.03
CA VAL A 275 3.88 -10.09 -2.68
C VAL A 275 4.24 -9.04 -1.65
N GLN A 276 3.43 -9.00 -0.60
CA GLN A 276 3.65 -8.15 0.55
C GLN A 276 3.59 -9.05 1.79
N ALA A 277 4.68 -9.14 2.54
CA ALA A 277 4.78 -9.93 3.75
C ALA A 277 4.97 -8.99 4.95
N PHE A 278 4.06 -9.07 5.91
CA PHE A 278 4.10 -8.34 7.18
C PHE A 278 4.63 -9.25 8.27
N PRO A 279 5.35 -8.73 9.28
CA PRO A 279 5.74 -9.52 10.43
C PRO A 279 4.53 -10.19 11.07
N PRO A 280 4.64 -11.43 11.52
CA PRO A 280 3.57 -12.07 12.28
C PRO A 280 3.28 -11.27 13.54
N LEU A 281 2.06 -11.39 14.06
CA LEU A 281 1.67 -10.71 15.31
C LEU A 281 2.46 -11.24 16.50
N GLU A 282 2.83 -12.51 16.47
CA GLU A 282 3.63 -13.20 17.48
C GLU A 282 4.78 -13.96 16.82
N GLY A 283 5.91 -14.00 17.47
CA GLY A 283 7.10 -14.70 17.00
C GLY A 283 7.94 -13.95 15.98
N GLU A 284 8.97 -14.61 15.48
CA GLU A 284 9.90 -14.12 14.47
C GLU A 284 9.70 -14.91 13.15
N GLY A 285 9.48 -14.20 12.04
CA GLY A 285 9.35 -14.80 10.71
C GLY A 285 8.08 -15.65 10.52
N HIS A 286 7.93 -16.16 9.32
CA HIS A 286 6.79 -17.00 8.93
C HIS A 286 7.14 -18.48 8.93
N SER A 287 6.15 -19.32 9.27
CA SER A 287 6.34 -20.77 9.31
C SER A 287 6.49 -21.38 7.91
N MET A 288 7.05 -22.60 7.84
CA MET A 288 7.11 -23.36 6.60
C MET A 288 5.71 -23.63 6.02
N SER A 289 4.69 -23.81 6.85
CA SER A 289 3.29 -23.96 6.39
C SER A 289 2.80 -22.71 5.67
N THR A 290 3.15 -21.52 6.14
CA THR A 290 2.84 -20.25 5.49
C THR A 290 3.51 -20.11 4.13
N LEU A 291 4.76 -20.56 4.01
CA LEU A 291 5.45 -20.62 2.72
C LEU A 291 4.71 -21.54 1.74
N VAL A 292 4.36 -22.77 2.17
CA VAL A 292 3.65 -23.73 1.33
C VAL A 292 2.29 -23.20 0.88
N GLU A 293 1.54 -22.57 1.78
CA GLU A 293 0.26 -21.93 1.43
C GLU A 293 0.45 -20.80 0.42
N THR A 294 1.44 -19.95 0.61
CA THR A 294 1.74 -18.83 -0.29
C THR A 294 2.10 -19.34 -1.69
N VAL A 295 2.99 -20.35 -1.77
CA VAL A 295 3.36 -21.00 -3.04
C VAL A 295 2.13 -21.62 -3.72
N THR A 296 1.27 -22.27 -2.96
CA THR A 296 0.05 -22.87 -3.48
C THR A 296 -0.87 -21.81 -4.10
N ARG A 297 -1.09 -20.70 -3.40
CA ARG A 297 -1.91 -19.58 -3.88
C ARG A 297 -1.31 -18.91 -5.12
N LEU A 298 0.00 -18.74 -5.19
CA LEU A 298 0.70 -18.23 -6.37
C LEU A 298 0.51 -19.16 -7.57
N ASN A 299 0.68 -20.48 -7.35
CA ASN A 299 0.53 -21.47 -8.40
C ASN A 299 -0.89 -21.62 -8.97
N GLN A 300 -1.93 -21.31 -8.16
CA GLN A 300 -3.33 -21.35 -8.62
C GLN A 300 -3.67 -20.27 -9.65
N ARG A 301 -2.90 -19.18 -9.71
CA ARG A 301 -3.16 -18.01 -10.57
C ARG A 301 -2.09 -17.79 -11.64
N LYS A 302 -1.07 -18.63 -11.70
CA LYS A 302 -0.01 -18.46 -12.69
C LYS A 302 -0.51 -18.80 -14.09
N ALA A 303 -0.05 -18.04 -15.09
CA ALA A 303 -0.17 -18.41 -16.48
C ALA A 303 0.65 -19.68 -16.77
N GLU A 304 0.24 -20.46 -17.77
CA GLU A 304 0.97 -21.65 -18.19
C GLU A 304 2.42 -21.28 -18.58
N GLY A 305 3.40 -22.00 -18.03
CA GLY A 305 4.83 -21.73 -18.26
C GLY A 305 5.47 -20.65 -17.39
N TRP A 306 4.69 -19.95 -16.56
CA TRP A 306 5.27 -18.96 -15.65
C TRP A 306 5.81 -19.62 -14.38
N SER A 307 7.01 -19.23 -13.96
CA SER A 307 7.65 -19.66 -12.70
C SER A 307 8.22 -18.43 -11.98
N PHE A 308 8.35 -18.49 -10.67
CA PHE A 308 8.91 -17.43 -9.86
C PHE A 308 10.11 -17.90 -9.04
N ASP A 309 10.90 -16.95 -8.56
CA ASP A 309 12.06 -17.20 -7.73
C ASP A 309 11.62 -17.56 -6.30
N TYR A 310 11.79 -18.82 -5.94
CA TYR A 310 11.45 -19.34 -4.61
C TYR A 310 12.38 -18.81 -3.52
N GLU A 311 13.64 -18.50 -3.83
CA GLU A 311 14.59 -17.96 -2.86
C GLU A 311 14.21 -16.52 -2.52
N GLN A 312 13.81 -15.73 -3.51
CA GLN A 312 13.28 -14.40 -3.30
C GLN A 312 12.02 -14.41 -2.42
N LEU A 313 11.06 -15.31 -2.71
CA LEU A 313 9.87 -15.47 -1.87
C LEU A 313 10.24 -15.87 -0.45
N ARG A 314 11.14 -16.84 -0.28
CA ARG A 314 11.58 -17.29 1.03
C ARG A 314 12.22 -16.14 1.81
N GLY A 315 13.14 -15.39 1.21
CA GLY A 315 13.76 -14.23 1.83
C GLY A 315 12.74 -13.20 2.33
N LEU A 316 11.65 -12.96 1.57
CA LEU A 316 10.56 -12.08 1.98
C LEU A 316 9.80 -12.60 3.21
N LEU A 317 9.69 -13.92 3.38
CA LEU A 317 8.98 -14.53 4.50
C LEU A 317 9.87 -14.69 5.73
N ASP A 318 11.16 -14.86 5.54
CA ASP A 318 12.15 -14.95 6.63
C ASP A 318 12.42 -13.57 7.25
N ASP A 319 12.42 -12.49 6.43
CA ASP A 319 12.54 -11.07 6.88
C ASP A 319 11.38 -10.20 6.35
N PRO A 320 10.19 -10.35 6.93
CA PRO A 320 8.99 -9.66 6.43
C PRO A 320 9.01 -8.17 6.79
N SER A 321 9.28 -7.33 5.80
CA SER A 321 9.38 -5.87 5.98
C SER A 321 8.05 -5.13 5.80
N GLY A 322 7.00 -5.78 5.28
CA GLY A 322 5.76 -5.13 4.84
C GLY A 322 5.89 -4.36 3.54
N ARG A 323 7.06 -4.34 2.90
CA ARG A 323 7.24 -3.74 1.57
C ARG A 323 6.65 -4.66 0.50
N MET A 324 6.08 -4.05 -0.52
CA MET A 324 5.58 -4.78 -1.69
C MET A 324 6.75 -5.11 -2.62
N VAL A 325 6.86 -6.36 -3.01
CA VAL A 325 7.93 -6.85 -3.88
C VAL A 325 7.32 -7.60 -5.07
N ALA A 326 7.78 -7.27 -6.26
CA ALA A 326 7.48 -8.02 -7.46
C ALA A 326 8.32 -9.30 -7.47
N LEU A 327 7.67 -10.46 -7.61
CA LEU A 327 8.41 -11.70 -7.77
C LEU A 327 8.93 -11.80 -9.21
N ASN A 328 10.24 -11.96 -9.32
CA ASN A 328 10.87 -12.16 -10.63
C ASN A 328 10.54 -13.55 -11.16
N PRO A 329 10.43 -13.70 -12.50
CA PRO A 329 10.43 -15.03 -13.08
C PRO A 329 11.71 -15.76 -12.71
N LYS A 330 11.61 -17.08 -12.49
CA LYS A 330 12.80 -17.89 -12.31
C LYS A 330 13.66 -17.77 -13.57
N PRO A 331 14.96 -17.45 -13.47
CA PRO A 331 15.83 -17.49 -14.63
C PRO A 331 15.70 -18.88 -15.30
N GLU A 332 15.58 -18.90 -16.63
CA GLU A 332 15.62 -20.17 -17.35
C GLU A 332 16.90 -20.91 -16.92
N PRO A 333 16.80 -22.22 -16.61
CA PRO A 333 18.00 -22.99 -16.34
C PRO A 333 18.94 -22.78 -17.55
N GLU A 334 20.20 -22.38 -17.28
CA GLU A 334 21.19 -22.35 -18.34
C GLU A 334 21.06 -23.65 -19.13
N PRO A 335 21.00 -23.63 -20.46
CA PRO A 335 20.92 -24.83 -21.25
C PRO A 335 22.05 -25.74 -20.79
N ASP A 336 21.66 -26.94 -20.37
CA ASP A 336 22.53 -27.93 -19.77
C ASP A 336 23.86 -27.95 -20.55
N LYS A 337 24.91 -27.43 -19.95
CA LYS A 337 26.24 -27.56 -20.54
C LYS A 337 26.39 -29.06 -20.69
N THR A 338 26.32 -29.53 -21.92
CA THR A 338 26.51 -30.94 -22.30
C THR A 338 27.42 -31.61 -21.30
N PRO A 339 26.98 -32.69 -20.62
CA PRO A 339 27.80 -33.36 -19.64
C PRO A 339 29.18 -33.56 -20.24
N ASP A 340 30.22 -33.14 -19.53
CA ASP A 340 31.59 -33.36 -19.91
C ASP A 340 31.71 -34.83 -20.36
N PRO A 341 32.12 -35.13 -21.60
CA PRO A 341 32.20 -36.51 -22.07
C PRO A 341 33.04 -37.40 -21.15
N ASP A 342 33.90 -36.83 -20.31
CA ASP A 342 34.65 -37.56 -19.30
C ASP A 342 33.79 -38.04 -18.12
N TYR A 343 32.60 -37.48 -17.89
CA TYR A 343 31.71 -37.94 -16.81
C TYR A 343 31.01 -39.27 -17.09
N GLN A 344 30.86 -39.66 -18.37
CA GLN A 344 30.33 -40.99 -18.74
C GLN A 344 31.36 -42.11 -18.50
N GLY A 345 32.65 -41.82 -18.49
CA GLY A 345 33.69 -42.78 -18.20
C GLY A 345 33.67 -43.33 -16.77
N ILE A 346 33.31 -42.48 -15.79
CA ILE A 346 33.35 -42.83 -14.35
C ILE A 346 32.24 -43.83 -13.99
N TYR A 347 31.07 -43.75 -14.58
CA TYR A 347 29.96 -44.70 -14.32
C TYR A 347 30.20 -46.05 -15.01
N ALA A 348 30.89 -46.12 -16.14
CA ALA A 348 31.24 -47.36 -16.82
C ALA A 348 32.30 -48.16 -16.00
N GLU A 349 33.23 -47.47 -15.36
CA GLU A 349 34.29 -48.11 -14.56
C GLU A 349 33.75 -48.66 -13.22
N ILE A 350 32.75 -48.00 -12.61
CA ILE A 350 32.07 -48.51 -11.40
C ILE A 350 31.20 -49.72 -11.67
N ALA A 351 30.55 -49.78 -12.84
CA ALA A 351 29.68 -50.91 -13.23
C ALA A 351 30.46 -52.20 -13.50
N LEU A 352 31.76 -52.12 -13.87
CA LEU A 352 32.61 -53.26 -14.17
C LEU A 352 33.31 -53.85 -12.92
N ARG A 353 33.17 -53.22 -11.74
CA ARG A 353 33.81 -53.70 -10.48
C ARG A 353 32.84 -54.35 -9.49
N ARG A 354 31.71 -54.87 -9.92
CA ARG A 354 30.90 -55.75 -9.04
C ARG A 354 31.33 -57.18 -9.21
N PRO A 355 31.63 -57.88 -8.11
CA PRO A 355 32.05 -59.29 -8.08
C PRO A 355 30.91 -60.24 -8.49
#